data_21fce9502fb32fa4175e76b16d4ac97b
#
_entry.id   21fce9502fb32fa4175e76b16d4ac97b
#
_cell.length_a   1.000
_cell.length_b   1.000
_cell.length_c   1.000
_cell.angle_alpha   90.00
_cell.angle_beta   90.00
_cell.angle_gamma   90.00
#
_symmetry.space_group_name_H-M   'P 1'
#
loop_
_entity.id
_entity.type
_entity.pdbx_description
1 polymer ?
#
loop_
_entity_poly.entity_id
_entity_poly.type
_entity_poly.pdbx_seq_one_letter_code
_entity_poly.pdbx_strand_id
1 'polypeptide(L)'
;MYQKIIVLLLICAGSNIRAQITGRVSTSSTEAIPGVVIFWQVAKQGTTSDSLGRFTLAWPTQFPDTLVVRSVGFNSQEIGFTSASPSFIKINLKSADTIAGVTIVERLSASQFSFFDPIMTEKITQKGLLKAACCNLSESFETNPSVDAAMTDAVSGAKKINLLGLDGIYSQIMFENVPLIRGLSSSYGLGFVPGTWIKSILITKGTGSVVNGYESIAGQLNIDLEKPPEEQQERFFLNAYANHRGRYELNAHYNQKIGSSWGTTLLAHGSIANQRNDMNHDGFLDMPTYTQINVMNRWNWRYADRMEGQFGVRFLIDDKVSGQFGYKPEQGLNSNFYGIGVYNKQLEFFNKTGFIFSKPGRSIGTIFSARYHDQDLQFGRRTFQGEQRSLYGTAIFQDYIKNTNHTFKGGLSYVYDDYVQYYNDTNFSRTELVPGAFVEYTGHLSQKFTAVAGYRIDYHNLAGLQHTPRLHVKYDLDSNIVIRASGGRGFRYANIFSESTTMFTNSREVKIANDLRAEIAWNYGGSLQYRFKLFKREATLVADYFRTDFVNQIVTDMEQPGVISFYNLDGLSFANSYQADVMFEPIERFEVRMAYKYYDVRITYQDKLKQRPLVP
;
A
#
# COMPACT_ATOMS: atom_id res chain seq x y z
N MET A 1 -40.27 27.92 -14.06
CA MET A 1 -39.77 27.89 -12.68
C MET A 1 -38.32 27.38 -12.56
N TYR A 2 -37.66 26.96 -13.65
CA TYR A 2 -36.27 26.42 -13.68
C TYR A 2 -35.19 27.45 -14.01
N GLN A 3 -35.53 28.64 -14.46
CA GLN A 3 -34.56 29.69 -14.82
C GLN A 3 -34.07 30.57 -13.65
N LYS A 4 -34.71 30.52 -12.48
CA LYS A 4 -34.31 31.30 -11.30
C LYS A 4 -33.34 30.60 -10.34
N ILE A 5 -33.11 29.28 -10.51
CA ILE A 5 -32.21 28.51 -9.66
C ILE A 5 -30.77 28.55 -10.20
N ILE A 6 -30.57 28.73 -11.50
CA ILE A 6 -29.22 28.81 -12.12
C ILE A 6 -28.54 30.16 -11.84
N VAL A 7 -29.28 31.23 -11.59
CA VAL A 7 -28.71 32.54 -11.28
C VAL A 7 -28.26 32.67 -9.82
N LEU A 8 -28.81 31.87 -8.91
CA LEU A 8 -28.40 31.90 -7.49
C LEU A 8 -27.11 31.08 -7.19
N LEU A 9 -26.72 30.18 -8.09
CA LEU A 9 -25.46 29.40 -7.98
C LEU A 9 -24.24 30.10 -8.61
N LEU A 10 -24.48 31.17 -9.38
CA LEU A 10 -23.41 31.94 -10.03
C LEU A 10 -22.95 33.18 -9.24
N ILE A 11 -23.62 33.51 -8.14
CA ILE A 11 -23.30 34.72 -7.33
C ILE A 11 -22.37 34.41 -6.15
N CYS A 12 -22.10 33.13 -5.84
CA CYS A 12 -21.16 32.75 -4.76
C CYS A 12 -19.71 32.47 -5.20
N ALA A 13 -19.37 32.73 -6.47
CA ALA A 13 -17.98 32.68 -6.93
C ALA A 13 -17.30 34.06 -6.83
N GLY A 14 -17.36 34.66 -5.67
CA GLY A 14 -16.49 35.80 -5.31
C GLY A 14 -15.06 35.24 -5.15
N SER A 15 -14.29 35.28 -6.24
CA SER A 15 -12.87 34.96 -6.22
C SER A 15 -12.14 35.99 -5.34
N ASN A 16 -11.88 35.62 -4.07
CA ASN A 16 -10.89 36.30 -3.26
C ASN A 16 -9.51 36.07 -3.92
N ILE A 17 -9.10 37.01 -4.78
CA ILE A 17 -7.73 37.10 -5.27
C ILE A 17 -6.88 37.49 -4.08
N ARG A 18 -6.36 36.50 -3.37
CA ARG A 18 -5.38 36.76 -2.33
C ARG A 18 -4.02 36.99 -2.97
N ALA A 19 -3.34 38.03 -2.51
CA ALA A 19 -1.96 38.28 -2.87
C ALA A 19 -1.13 37.00 -2.54
N GLN A 20 -0.22 36.62 -3.43
CA GLN A 20 0.63 35.45 -3.31
C GLN A 20 2.08 35.86 -3.34
N ILE A 21 2.91 35.17 -2.55
CA ILE A 21 4.35 35.20 -2.72
C ILE A 21 4.73 34.09 -3.71
N THR A 22 5.53 34.46 -4.69
CA THR A 22 6.17 33.51 -5.60
C THR A 22 7.66 33.44 -5.31
N GLY A 23 8.30 32.32 -5.61
CA GLY A 23 9.73 32.24 -5.40
C GLY A 23 10.37 31.09 -6.15
N ARG A 24 11.69 31.05 -6.04
CA ARG A 24 12.50 29.94 -6.57
C ARG A 24 13.48 29.49 -5.51
N VAL A 25 13.55 28.17 -5.27
CA VAL A 25 14.55 27.54 -4.42
C VAL A 25 15.63 26.91 -5.27
N SER A 26 16.88 27.22 -4.96
CA SER A 26 18.04 26.69 -5.67
C SER A 26 19.19 26.39 -4.69
N THR A 27 20.18 25.65 -5.16
CA THR A 27 21.47 25.50 -4.48
C THR A 27 22.31 26.78 -4.61
N SER A 28 23.41 26.85 -3.89
CA SER A 28 24.43 27.91 -4.06
C SER A 28 25.05 27.95 -5.47
N SER A 29 24.99 26.84 -6.21
CA SER A 29 25.41 26.72 -7.62
C SER A 29 24.28 27.03 -8.61
N THR A 30 23.15 27.59 -8.19
CA THR A 30 21.99 27.96 -9.01
C THR A 30 21.16 26.80 -9.56
N GLU A 31 21.43 25.56 -9.18
CA GLU A 31 20.61 24.40 -9.53
C GLU A 31 19.28 24.44 -8.79
N ALA A 32 18.19 24.19 -9.49
CA ALA A 32 16.85 24.15 -8.91
C ALA A 32 16.68 22.96 -7.97
N ILE A 33 16.05 23.17 -6.80
CA ILE A 33 15.75 22.08 -5.87
C ILE A 33 14.25 21.80 -5.94
N PRO A 34 13.81 20.68 -6.52
CA PRO A 34 12.40 20.27 -6.54
C PRO A 34 11.97 19.64 -5.23
N GLY A 35 10.66 19.69 -4.93
CA GLY A 35 10.07 19.02 -3.77
C GLY A 35 10.43 19.65 -2.43
N VAL A 36 10.99 20.85 -2.40
CA VAL A 36 11.26 21.60 -1.18
C VAL A 36 9.93 21.96 -0.51
N VAL A 37 9.79 21.66 0.76
CA VAL A 37 8.63 22.05 1.56
C VAL A 37 8.78 23.50 2.02
N ILE A 38 7.83 24.35 1.66
CA ILE A 38 7.79 25.78 2.00
C ILE A 38 6.50 26.06 2.75
N PHE A 39 6.56 26.59 3.98
CA PHE A 39 5.37 26.83 4.77
C PHE A 39 5.53 27.99 5.74
N TRP A 40 4.41 28.62 6.07
CA TRP A 40 4.33 29.63 7.11
C TRP A 40 4.29 29.00 8.49
N GLN A 41 5.15 29.44 9.40
CA GLN A 41 5.33 28.82 10.72
C GLN A 41 4.10 29.02 11.62
N VAL A 42 3.47 30.19 11.59
CA VAL A 42 2.30 30.53 12.40
C VAL A 42 1.01 30.13 11.64
N ALA A 43 0.87 30.57 10.39
CA ALA A 43 -0.33 30.30 9.59
C ALA A 43 -0.46 28.82 9.17
N LYS A 44 0.61 28.00 9.27
CA LYS A 44 0.66 26.56 8.93
C LYS A 44 0.21 26.23 7.50
N GLN A 45 0.25 27.20 6.60
CA GLN A 45 0.02 27.03 5.18
C GLN A 45 1.32 26.73 4.47
N GLY A 46 1.31 25.78 3.55
CA GLY A 46 2.53 25.39 2.84
C GLY A 46 2.28 24.98 1.39
N THR A 47 3.37 24.88 0.68
CA THR A 47 3.45 24.41 -0.71
C THR A 47 4.77 23.65 -0.89
N THR A 48 4.95 23.03 -2.05
CA THR A 48 6.23 22.44 -2.44
C THR A 48 6.74 23.10 -3.71
N SER A 49 8.07 23.13 -3.86
CA SER A 49 8.67 23.61 -5.12
C SER A 49 8.48 22.60 -6.25
N ASP A 50 8.28 23.12 -7.47
CA ASP A 50 8.21 22.34 -8.70
C ASP A 50 9.60 21.84 -9.15
N SER A 51 9.64 21.15 -10.29
CA SER A 51 10.88 20.64 -10.89
C SER A 51 11.91 21.72 -11.26
N LEU A 52 11.50 22.98 -11.36
CA LEU A 52 12.35 24.14 -11.60
C LEU A 52 12.66 24.92 -10.31
N GLY A 53 12.33 24.33 -9.16
CA GLY A 53 12.49 24.95 -7.86
C GLY A 53 11.52 26.11 -7.58
N ARG A 54 10.49 26.33 -8.39
CA ARG A 54 9.56 27.44 -8.25
C ARG A 54 8.42 27.03 -7.30
N PHE A 55 7.94 28.02 -6.55
CA PHE A 55 6.79 27.84 -5.68
C PHE A 55 5.88 29.07 -5.71
N THR A 56 4.63 28.84 -5.35
CA THR A 56 3.63 29.90 -5.12
C THR A 56 2.89 29.58 -3.83
N LEU A 57 2.82 30.54 -2.93
CA LEU A 57 2.18 30.38 -1.62
C LEU A 57 1.36 31.63 -1.31
N ALA A 58 0.13 31.45 -0.80
CA ALA A 58 -0.68 32.55 -0.36
C ALA A 58 -0.04 33.24 0.86
N TRP A 59 -0.14 34.57 0.93
CA TRP A 59 0.30 35.30 2.10
C TRP A 59 -0.53 34.92 3.34
N PRO A 60 0.08 34.86 4.54
CA PRO A 60 -0.66 34.61 5.77
C PRO A 60 -1.63 35.76 6.04
N THR A 61 -2.68 35.49 6.78
CA THR A 61 -3.69 36.50 7.15
C THR A 61 -3.23 37.43 8.26
N GLN A 62 -2.20 37.04 9.01
CA GLN A 62 -1.63 37.78 10.11
C GLN A 62 -0.12 37.86 9.98
N PHE A 63 0.45 39.02 10.35
CA PHE A 63 1.87 39.26 10.43
C PHE A 63 2.24 39.70 11.87
N PRO A 64 3.48 39.48 12.34
CA PRO A 64 4.59 38.83 11.61
C PRO A 64 4.42 37.31 11.50
N ASP A 65 4.95 36.71 10.41
CA ASP A 65 5.06 35.27 10.25
C ASP A 65 6.41 34.90 9.63
N THR A 66 6.83 33.67 9.82
CA THR A 66 8.12 33.16 9.32
C THR A 66 7.89 32.12 8.23
N LEU A 67 8.49 32.34 7.06
CA LEU A 67 8.52 31.36 5.98
C LEU A 67 9.64 30.36 6.27
N VAL A 68 9.26 29.11 6.49
CA VAL A 68 10.20 28.00 6.73
C VAL A 68 10.36 27.21 5.46
N VAL A 69 11.60 26.98 5.05
CA VAL A 69 11.97 26.26 3.84
C VAL A 69 12.82 25.07 4.20
N ARG A 70 12.36 23.86 3.88
CA ARG A 70 13.03 22.60 4.24
C ARG A 70 13.12 21.65 3.07
N SER A 71 14.26 21.02 2.91
CA SER A 71 14.50 19.95 1.95
C SER A 71 15.46 18.93 2.55
N VAL A 72 15.28 17.68 2.20
CA VAL A 72 16.22 16.62 2.62
C VAL A 72 17.59 16.89 2.00
N GLY A 73 18.66 16.83 2.80
CA GLY A 73 20.02 17.09 2.34
C GLY A 73 20.42 18.58 2.35
N PHE A 74 19.54 19.49 2.80
CA PHE A 74 19.83 20.93 2.87
C PHE A 74 19.53 21.48 4.26
N ASN A 75 20.27 22.52 4.64
CA ASN A 75 19.99 23.27 5.86
C ASN A 75 18.67 24.01 5.74
N SER A 76 17.80 23.88 6.74
CA SER A 76 16.54 24.62 6.76
C SER A 76 16.81 26.12 6.84
N GLN A 77 16.02 26.89 6.10
CA GLN A 77 16.09 28.35 6.12
C GLN A 77 14.77 28.92 6.64
N GLU A 78 14.88 29.91 7.53
CA GLU A 78 13.76 30.63 8.11
C GLU A 78 13.84 32.11 7.71
N ILE A 79 12.77 32.67 7.17
CA ILE A 79 12.70 34.04 6.65
C ILE A 79 11.51 34.72 7.26
N GLY A 80 11.75 35.70 8.14
CA GLY A 80 10.69 36.47 8.80
C GLY A 80 10.09 37.53 7.88
N PHE A 81 8.76 37.65 7.89
CA PHE A 81 8.02 38.67 7.18
C PHE A 81 7.12 39.47 8.13
N THR A 82 7.16 40.78 8.00
CA THR A 82 6.34 41.71 8.77
C THR A 82 5.18 42.29 7.94
N SER A 83 5.19 42.06 6.63
CA SER A 83 4.16 42.50 5.67
C SER A 83 4.17 41.62 4.41
N ALA A 84 3.13 41.71 3.57
CA ALA A 84 2.98 41.00 2.31
C ALA A 84 3.86 41.59 1.19
N SER A 85 5.16 41.65 1.38
CA SER A 85 6.16 42.14 0.45
C SER A 85 7.51 41.46 0.73
N PRO A 86 8.31 41.10 -0.30
CA PRO A 86 8.12 41.26 -1.76
C PRO A 86 7.24 40.17 -2.39
N SER A 87 6.74 40.42 -3.59
CA SER A 87 5.92 39.42 -4.33
C SER A 87 6.73 38.25 -4.90
N PHE A 88 8.05 38.38 -5.01
CA PHE A 88 8.97 37.33 -5.47
C PHE A 88 10.21 37.25 -4.57
N ILE A 89 10.59 35.98 -4.24
CA ILE A 89 11.76 35.70 -3.41
C ILE A 89 12.64 34.60 -4.05
N LYS A 90 13.94 34.80 -3.99
CA LYS A 90 14.93 33.75 -4.30
C LYS A 90 15.46 33.15 -3.01
N ILE A 91 15.42 31.85 -2.90
CA ILE A 91 15.88 31.12 -1.71
C ILE A 91 17.01 30.19 -2.14
N ASN A 92 18.18 30.38 -1.53
CA ASN A 92 19.33 29.53 -1.78
C ASN A 92 19.56 28.63 -0.58
N LEU A 93 19.20 27.35 -0.70
CA LEU A 93 19.53 26.37 0.33
C LEU A 93 20.99 25.93 0.18
N LYS A 94 21.69 26.01 1.29
CA LYS A 94 23.02 25.43 1.37
C LYS A 94 22.90 23.94 1.61
N SER A 95 23.63 23.14 0.84
CA SER A 95 23.86 21.74 1.17
C SER A 95 24.26 21.65 2.64
N ALA A 96 23.72 20.70 3.36
CA ALA A 96 24.19 20.39 4.69
C ALA A 96 25.63 19.90 4.56
N ASP A 97 26.58 20.82 4.63
CA ASP A 97 27.98 20.46 4.72
C ASP A 97 28.15 19.55 5.93
N THR A 98 28.82 18.45 5.74
CA THR A 98 29.19 17.52 6.80
C THR A 98 30.12 18.26 7.77
N ILE A 99 29.54 19.00 8.72
CA ILE A 99 30.27 19.41 9.90
C ILE A 99 30.58 18.12 10.64
N ALA A 100 31.84 17.73 10.64
CA ALA A 100 32.29 16.57 11.38
C ALA A 100 31.75 16.66 12.84
N GLY A 101 30.81 15.79 13.19
CA GLY A 101 30.42 15.54 14.55
C GLY A 101 29.02 15.93 15.01
N VAL A 102 28.15 16.51 14.18
CA VAL A 102 26.72 16.63 14.54
C VAL A 102 25.89 15.86 13.54
N THR A 103 25.74 14.58 13.77
CA THR A 103 24.71 13.78 13.13
C THR A 103 23.38 14.25 13.72
N ILE A 104 22.69 15.17 13.06
CA ILE A 104 21.25 15.38 13.30
C ILE A 104 20.59 14.13 12.75
N VAL A 105 20.48 13.11 13.58
CA VAL A 105 19.62 11.96 13.29
C VAL A 105 18.21 12.53 13.40
N GLU A 106 17.59 12.86 12.26
CA GLU A 106 16.15 13.04 12.22
C GLU A 106 15.56 11.71 12.70
N ARG A 107 14.99 11.73 13.90
CA ARG A 107 14.44 10.53 14.52
C ARG A 107 13.11 10.25 13.87
N LEU A 108 13.16 9.48 12.81
CA LEU A 108 11.96 8.90 12.25
C LEU A 108 11.32 8.01 13.33
N SER A 109 10.08 8.30 13.70
CA SER A 109 9.26 7.40 14.49
C SER A 109 9.08 6.07 13.73
N ALA A 110 8.88 4.97 14.46
CA ALA A 110 8.66 3.65 13.85
C ALA A 110 7.43 3.65 12.92
N SER A 111 6.42 4.44 13.27
CA SER A 111 5.22 4.65 12.48
C SER A 111 4.86 6.14 12.48
N GLN A 112 4.39 6.65 11.35
CA GLN A 112 4.05 8.05 11.15
C GLN A 112 2.66 8.17 10.52
N PHE A 113 1.78 8.93 11.16
CA PHE A 113 0.51 9.33 10.55
C PHE A 113 0.69 10.68 9.84
N SER A 114 0.25 10.75 8.58
CA SER A 114 0.28 12.01 7.85
C SER A 114 -0.74 13.00 8.39
N PHE A 115 -0.30 14.22 8.70
CA PHE A 115 -1.17 15.34 9.02
C PHE A 115 -1.58 16.14 7.77
N PHE A 116 -0.83 16.00 6.69
CA PHE A 116 -0.99 16.84 5.50
C PHE A 116 -1.89 16.19 4.46
N ASP A 117 -1.81 14.88 4.32
CA ASP A 117 -2.59 14.18 3.29
C ASP A 117 -4.09 14.20 3.59
N PRO A 118 -4.94 14.45 2.58
CA PRO A 118 -6.39 14.39 2.75
C PRO A 118 -6.88 12.95 2.96
N ILE A 119 -6.19 11.97 2.42
CA ILE A 119 -6.45 10.54 2.66
C ILE A 119 -5.70 10.13 3.93
N MET A 120 -6.38 9.43 4.83
CA MET A 120 -5.74 8.93 6.04
C MET A 120 -4.71 7.87 5.70
N THR A 121 -3.45 8.17 5.98
CA THR A 121 -2.32 7.27 5.73
C THR A 121 -1.43 7.12 6.96
N GLU A 122 -1.01 5.89 7.20
CA GLU A 122 0.03 5.54 8.15
C GLU A 122 1.23 5.00 7.38
N LYS A 123 2.42 5.51 7.67
CA LYS A 123 3.68 5.03 7.09
C LYS A 123 4.48 4.24 8.13
N ILE A 124 4.71 2.97 7.87
CA ILE A 124 5.72 2.19 8.60
C ILE A 124 7.07 2.56 7.98
N THR A 125 7.95 3.11 8.80
CA THR A 125 9.29 3.53 8.38
C THR A 125 10.29 2.37 8.48
N GLN A 126 11.48 2.54 7.91
CA GLN A 126 12.55 1.55 8.04
C GLN A 126 12.88 1.23 9.51
N LYS A 127 12.82 2.22 10.42
CA LYS A 127 12.98 1.99 11.86
C LYS A 127 11.88 1.06 12.42
N GLY A 128 10.64 1.19 11.95
CA GLY A 128 9.53 0.30 12.33
C GLY A 128 9.77 -1.13 11.85
N LEU A 129 10.23 -1.28 10.62
CA LEU A 129 10.56 -2.58 10.03
C LEU A 129 11.72 -3.27 10.75
N LEU A 130 12.75 -2.52 11.14
CA LEU A 130 13.88 -3.05 11.92
C LEU A 130 13.48 -3.52 13.32
N LYS A 131 12.47 -2.88 13.96
CA LYS A 131 11.94 -3.33 15.26
C LYS A 131 11.30 -4.73 15.17
N ALA A 132 10.64 -5.03 14.09
CA ALA A 132 10.00 -6.33 13.87
C ALA A 132 11.00 -7.42 13.48
N ALA A 133 12.27 -7.09 13.22
CA ALA A 133 13.31 -8.00 12.71
C ALA A 133 12.79 -8.85 11.53
N CYS A 134 12.05 -8.21 10.61
CA CYS A 134 11.24 -8.86 9.59
C CYS A 134 12.09 -9.62 8.58
N CYS A 135 11.83 -10.91 8.42
CA CYS A 135 12.43 -11.68 7.35
C CYS A 135 11.65 -11.55 6.04
N ASN A 136 10.34 -11.25 6.12
CA ASN A 136 9.48 -11.04 4.96
C ASN A 136 8.36 -10.02 5.23
N LEU A 137 7.61 -9.65 4.19
CA LEU A 137 6.55 -8.64 4.28
C LEU A 137 5.46 -9.01 5.30
N SER A 138 5.10 -10.29 5.47
CA SER A 138 4.05 -10.67 6.42
C SER A 138 4.46 -10.36 7.88
N GLU A 139 5.73 -10.53 8.20
CA GLU A 139 6.29 -10.27 9.54
C GLU A 139 6.42 -8.77 9.80
N SER A 140 6.47 -7.94 8.76
CA SER A 140 6.53 -6.48 8.86
C SER A 140 5.31 -5.86 9.56
N PHE A 141 4.21 -6.56 9.62
CA PHE A 141 2.97 -6.09 10.26
C PHE A 141 2.81 -6.54 11.71
N GLU A 142 3.61 -7.47 12.22
CA GLU A 142 3.46 -8.03 13.58
C GLU A 142 3.56 -6.99 14.70
N THR A 143 4.26 -5.89 14.46
CA THR A 143 4.42 -4.79 15.43
C THR A 143 3.53 -3.58 15.12
N ASN A 144 2.70 -3.65 14.06
CA ASN A 144 1.82 -2.55 13.66
C ASN A 144 0.36 -2.86 14.00
N PRO A 145 -0.32 -2.04 14.83
CA PRO A 145 -1.70 -2.32 15.23
C PRO A 145 -2.74 -2.02 14.13
N SER A 146 -2.38 -1.39 13.02
CA SER A 146 -3.35 -1.09 11.95
C SER A 146 -3.64 -2.28 11.05
N VAL A 147 -2.70 -3.23 10.95
CA VAL A 147 -2.82 -4.44 10.14
C VAL A 147 -2.54 -5.65 11.01
N ASP A 148 -3.46 -6.59 11.05
CA ASP A 148 -3.27 -7.84 11.77
C ASP A 148 -2.66 -8.88 10.83
N ALA A 149 -1.55 -9.52 11.23
CA ALA A 149 -0.98 -10.64 10.53
C ALA A 149 -1.25 -11.93 11.29
N ALA A 150 -1.74 -12.96 10.60
CA ALA A 150 -2.08 -14.25 11.19
C ALA A 150 -1.72 -15.40 10.26
N MET A 151 -1.45 -16.57 10.83
CA MET A 151 -1.37 -17.82 10.07
C MET A 151 -2.74 -18.16 9.47
N THR A 152 -2.77 -18.68 8.26
CA THR A 152 -4.02 -19.11 7.61
C THR A 152 -4.48 -20.47 8.11
N ASP A 153 -3.53 -21.33 8.44
CA ASP A 153 -3.73 -22.70 8.92
C ASP A 153 -2.51 -23.17 9.74
N ALA A 154 -2.65 -24.32 10.38
CA ALA A 154 -1.63 -24.86 11.28
C ALA A 154 -0.45 -25.55 10.55
N VAL A 155 -0.54 -25.81 9.25
CA VAL A 155 0.38 -26.72 8.57
C VAL A 155 1.10 -26.14 7.34
N SER A 156 0.45 -25.24 6.56
CA SER A 156 1.06 -24.70 5.34
C SER A 156 2.09 -23.59 5.58
N GLY A 157 2.05 -22.97 6.76
CA GLY A 157 2.88 -21.81 7.08
C GLY A 157 2.51 -20.55 6.30
N ALA A 158 1.37 -20.54 5.60
CA ALA A 158 0.87 -19.36 4.92
C ALA A 158 0.39 -18.32 5.93
N LYS A 159 0.73 -17.06 5.68
CA LYS A 159 0.28 -15.92 6.48
C LYS A 159 -0.63 -15.03 5.67
N LYS A 160 -1.66 -14.51 6.31
CA LYS A 160 -2.55 -13.50 5.76
C LYS A 160 -2.55 -12.25 6.62
N ILE A 161 -3.02 -11.16 6.05
CA ILE A 161 -3.28 -9.92 6.79
C ILE A 161 -4.77 -9.68 6.86
N ASN A 162 -5.20 -8.95 7.91
CA ASN A 162 -6.53 -8.40 8.01
C ASN A 162 -6.44 -6.89 8.20
N LEU A 163 -7.33 -6.16 7.55
CA LEU A 163 -7.46 -4.71 7.66
C LEU A 163 -8.92 -4.36 7.88
N LEU A 164 -9.21 -3.51 8.87
CA LEU A 164 -10.58 -3.12 9.26
C LEU A 164 -11.49 -4.32 9.61
N GLY A 165 -10.92 -5.41 10.14
CA GLY A 165 -11.65 -6.64 10.44
C GLY A 165 -12.00 -7.51 9.23
N LEU A 166 -11.49 -7.16 8.05
CA LEU A 166 -11.68 -7.89 6.79
C LEU A 166 -10.40 -8.58 6.36
N ASP A 167 -10.54 -9.70 5.66
CA ASP A 167 -9.44 -10.46 5.08
C ASP A 167 -8.64 -9.62 4.08
N GLY A 168 -7.33 -9.86 3.98
CA GLY A 168 -6.41 -9.13 3.11
C GLY A 168 -6.77 -9.11 1.64
N ILE A 169 -7.58 -10.07 1.16
CA ILE A 169 -8.12 -10.10 -0.20
C ILE A 169 -9.00 -8.87 -0.52
N TYR A 170 -9.55 -8.21 0.49
CA TYR A 170 -10.32 -6.95 0.35
C TYR A 170 -9.44 -5.70 0.40
N SER A 171 -8.13 -5.87 0.59
CA SER A 171 -7.13 -4.80 0.58
C SER A 171 -6.26 -4.91 -0.65
N GLN A 172 -6.08 -3.80 -1.36
CA GLN A 172 -5.21 -3.78 -2.52
C GLN A 172 -3.76 -3.66 -2.08
N ILE A 173 -2.94 -4.67 -2.36
CA ILE A 173 -1.52 -4.70 -2.00
C ILE A 173 -0.68 -4.41 -3.25
N MET A 174 0.09 -3.33 -3.18
CA MET A 174 0.86 -2.79 -4.29
C MET A 174 2.33 -2.67 -3.95
N PHE A 175 3.18 -2.80 -4.97
CA PHE A 175 4.58 -2.42 -4.92
C PHE A 175 4.77 -1.16 -5.75
N GLU A 176 4.98 -0.04 -5.05
CA GLU A 176 5.16 1.25 -5.72
C GLU A 176 4.07 1.52 -6.77
N ASN A 177 2.80 1.35 -6.37
CA ASN A 177 1.58 1.53 -7.18
C ASN A 177 1.34 0.47 -8.28
N VAL A 178 2.08 -0.63 -8.30
CA VAL A 178 1.77 -1.80 -9.15
C VAL A 178 1.06 -2.85 -8.30
N PRO A 179 -0.17 -3.27 -8.61
CA PRO A 179 -0.87 -4.33 -7.86
C PRO A 179 -0.22 -5.68 -8.14
N LEU A 180 0.46 -6.26 -7.16
CA LEU A 180 1.23 -7.50 -7.33
C LEU A 180 0.73 -8.67 -6.49
N ILE A 181 0.21 -8.46 -5.28
CA ILE A 181 -0.32 -9.57 -4.47
C ILE A 181 -1.81 -9.71 -4.78
N ARG A 182 -2.11 -10.48 -5.82
CA ARG A 182 -3.46 -10.82 -6.30
C ARG A 182 -3.41 -12.11 -7.14
N GLY A 183 -4.57 -12.71 -7.40
CA GLY A 183 -4.67 -13.96 -8.14
C GLY A 183 -3.92 -15.10 -7.43
N LEU A 184 -3.05 -15.84 -8.12
CA LEU A 184 -2.30 -16.96 -7.54
C LEU A 184 -1.39 -16.55 -6.36
N SER A 185 -0.99 -15.28 -6.28
CA SER A 185 -0.17 -14.77 -5.16
C SER A 185 -0.95 -14.50 -3.88
N SER A 186 -2.29 -14.59 -3.86
CA SER A 186 -3.12 -14.13 -2.74
C SER A 186 -2.77 -14.79 -1.40
N SER A 187 -2.52 -16.10 -1.35
CA SER A 187 -2.22 -16.81 -0.11
C SER A 187 -0.75 -16.76 0.31
N TYR A 188 0.18 -16.78 -0.63
CA TYR A 188 1.61 -16.92 -0.32
C TYR A 188 2.44 -15.68 -0.61
N GLY A 189 1.90 -14.71 -1.36
CA GLY A 189 2.62 -13.54 -1.88
C GLY A 189 3.25 -12.65 -0.83
N LEU A 190 2.70 -12.58 0.39
CA LEU A 190 3.30 -11.84 1.50
C LEU A 190 4.66 -12.44 1.92
N GLY A 191 4.83 -13.75 1.80
CA GLY A 191 6.10 -14.43 2.06
C GLY A 191 7.15 -14.27 0.95
N PHE A 192 6.76 -13.76 -0.22
CA PHE A 192 7.65 -13.62 -1.36
C PHE A 192 8.53 -12.36 -1.33
N VAL A 193 8.30 -11.45 -0.40
CA VAL A 193 9.01 -10.18 -0.33
C VAL A 193 9.94 -10.16 0.87
N PRO A 194 11.27 -10.20 0.65
CA PRO A 194 12.22 -10.13 1.74
C PRO A 194 12.12 -8.81 2.51
N GLY A 195 12.16 -8.87 3.83
CA GLY A 195 12.05 -7.70 4.70
C GLY A 195 13.13 -6.65 4.45
N THR A 196 14.35 -7.09 4.13
CA THR A 196 15.48 -6.21 3.81
C THR A 196 15.32 -5.40 2.52
N TRP A 197 14.39 -5.81 1.62
CA TRP A 197 14.09 -5.07 0.40
C TRP A 197 13.11 -3.92 0.63
N ILE A 198 12.40 -3.92 1.78
CA ILE A 198 11.34 -2.96 2.07
C ILE A 198 11.93 -1.70 2.70
N LYS A 199 11.71 -0.57 2.06
CA LYS A 199 12.09 0.75 2.56
C LYS A 199 11.03 1.38 3.44
N SER A 200 9.76 1.24 3.04
CA SER A 200 8.62 1.71 3.82
C SER A 200 7.32 1.04 3.34
N ILE A 201 6.31 1.03 4.21
CA ILE A 201 4.97 0.58 3.87
C ILE A 201 3.99 1.71 4.17
N LEU A 202 3.21 2.10 3.17
CA LEU A 202 2.13 3.07 3.32
C LEU A 202 0.80 2.33 3.43
N ILE A 203 0.12 2.49 4.55
CA ILE A 203 -1.18 1.89 4.87
C ILE A 203 -2.23 2.97 4.71
N THR A 204 -3.19 2.77 3.82
CA THR A 204 -4.37 3.61 3.66
C THR A 204 -5.59 2.82 4.13
N LYS A 205 -6.30 3.32 5.14
CA LYS A 205 -7.53 2.72 5.64
C LYS A 205 -8.75 3.21 4.85
N GLY A 206 -9.71 2.34 4.62
CA GLY A 206 -10.87 2.62 3.79
C GLY A 206 -10.56 2.61 2.30
N THR A 207 -11.45 3.15 1.48
CA THR A 207 -11.21 3.25 0.04
C THR A 207 -10.06 4.24 -0.23
N GLY A 208 -9.03 3.79 -0.94
CA GLY A 208 -7.92 4.68 -1.32
C GLY A 208 -8.23 5.54 -2.55
N SER A 209 -7.18 6.08 -3.22
CA SER A 209 -7.33 6.82 -4.47
C SER A 209 -7.88 5.93 -5.59
N VAL A 210 -8.77 6.48 -6.45
CA VAL A 210 -9.28 5.80 -7.66
C VAL A 210 -8.19 5.56 -8.70
N VAL A 211 -7.10 6.32 -8.65
CA VAL A 211 -5.95 6.19 -9.54
C VAL A 211 -5.28 4.82 -9.41
N ASN A 212 -5.27 4.27 -8.19
CA ASN A 212 -4.59 3.02 -7.86
C ASN A 212 -5.40 1.76 -8.25
N GLY A 213 -6.67 1.91 -8.64
CA GLY A 213 -7.49 0.78 -9.07
C GLY A 213 -8.81 0.64 -8.32
N TYR A 214 -9.53 -0.42 -8.61
CA TYR A 214 -10.90 -0.66 -8.17
C TYR A 214 -11.00 -1.64 -6.98
N GLU A 215 -9.98 -2.45 -6.70
CA GLU A 215 -10.02 -3.58 -5.75
C GLU A 215 -9.94 -3.14 -4.27
N SER A 216 -9.65 -1.87 -3.98
CA SER A 216 -9.57 -1.36 -2.62
C SER A 216 -10.96 -1.27 -1.99
N ILE A 217 -11.33 -2.24 -1.17
CA ILE A 217 -12.56 -2.26 -0.36
C ILE A 217 -12.23 -1.85 1.08
N ALA A 218 -11.32 -2.56 1.75
CA ALA A 218 -10.91 -2.28 3.13
C ALA A 218 -9.75 -1.28 3.22
N GLY A 219 -8.89 -1.25 2.21
CA GLY A 219 -7.73 -0.35 2.20
C GLY A 219 -6.75 -0.61 1.07
N GLN A 220 -5.67 0.16 1.12
CA GLN A 220 -4.52 0.00 0.22
C GLN A 220 -3.25 -0.10 1.04
N LEU A 221 -2.39 -1.04 0.69
CA LEU A 221 -1.03 -1.15 1.20
C LEU A 221 -0.08 -0.92 0.03
N ASN A 222 0.74 0.12 0.11
CA ASN A 222 1.74 0.39 -0.91
C ASN A 222 3.13 0.22 -0.31
N ILE A 223 3.87 -0.73 -0.82
CA ILE A 223 5.20 -1.13 -0.36
C ILE A 223 6.23 -0.46 -1.25
N ASP A 224 7.05 0.40 -0.66
CA ASP A 224 8.23 0.94 -1.31
C ASP A 224 9.42 0.01 -1.08
N LEU A 225 10.09 -0.36 -2.16
CA LEU A 225 11.32 -1.16 -2.12
C LEU A 225 12.56 -0.27 -2.19
N GLU A 226 13.71 -0.82 -1.83
CA GLU A 226 15.00 -0.16 -2.02
C GLU A 226 15.19 0.19 -3.50
N LYS A 227 15.59 1.44 -3.76
CA LYS A 227 15.70 2.02 -5.11
C LYS A 227 17.16 2.21 -5.51
N PRO A 228 17.45 2.21 -6.82
CA PRO A 228 18.76 2.59 -7.30
C PRO A 228 19.15 3.99 -6.78
N PRO A 229 20.41 4.19 -6.40
CA PRO A 229 20.87 5.43 -5.80
C PRO A 229 20.83 6.59 -6.81
N GLU A 230 20.33 7.73 -6.37
CA GLU A 230 20.43 8.99 -7.11
C GLU A 230 21.75 9.71 -6.82
N GLU A 231 22.26 9.54 -5.62
CA GLU A 231 23.55 10.04 -5.15
C GLU A 231 24.48 8.89 -4.75
N GLN A 232 25.72 9.23 -4.38
CA GLN A 232 26.69 8.23 -3.95
C GLN A 232 26.28 7.66 -2.58
N GLN A 233 25.73 6.47 -2.58
CA GLN A 233 25.32 5.70 -1.38
C GLN A 233 26.23 4.50 -1.17
N GLU A 234 26.05 3.78 -0.06
CA GLU A 234 26.72 2.51 0.18
C GLU A 234 26.48 1.54 -0.98
N ARG A 235 27.58 1.07 -1.58
CA ARG A 235 27.50 0.20 -2.75
C ARG A 235 27.02 -1.20 -2.44
N PHE A 236 27.30 -1.66 -1.23
CA PHE A 236 27.07 -3.05 -0.87
C PHE A 236 26.45 -3.16 0.52
N PHE A 237 25.39 -3.92 0.61
CA PHE A 237 24.74 -4.32 1.86
C PHE A 237 24.68 -5.84 1.91
N LEU A 238 25.07 -6.43 3.04
CA LEU A 238 24.97 -7.85 3.30
C LEU A 238 24.32 -8.06 4.67
N ASN A 239 23.30 -8.92 4.70
CA ASN A 239 22.64 -9.33 5.91
C ASN A 239 22.51 -10.85 5.94
N ALA A 240 22.87 -11.47 7.06
CA ALA A 240 22.72 -12.89 7.29
C ALA A 240 21.88 -13.12 8.56
N TYR A 241 20.97 -14.06 8.50
CA TYR A 241 20.14 -14.48 9.61
C TYR A 241 20.25 -16.00 9.80
N ALA A 242 20.31 -16.44 11.05
CA ALA A 242 20.24 -17.85 11.40
C ALA A 242 19.50 -18.01 12.73
N ASN A 243 18.73 -19.10 12.87
CA ASN A 243 18.10 -19.46 14.13
C ASN A 243 18.31 -20.92 14.50
N HIS A 244 18.02 -21.26 15.75
CA HIS A 244 18.19 -22.60 16.31
C HIS A 244 17.26 -23.68 15.70
N ARG A 245 16.24 -23.26 14.91
CA ARG A 245 15.32 -24.16 14.21
C ARG A 245 15.76 -24.46 12.78
N GLY A 246 17.01 -24.13 12.42
CA GLY A 246 17.60 -24.46 11.13
C GLY A 246 17.15 -23.57 9.98
N ARG A 247 16.65 -22.35 10.26
CA ARG A 247 16.40 -21.33 9.25
C ARG A 247 17.66 -20.50 9.04
N TYR A 248 18.09 -20.41 7.79
CA TYR A 248 19.23 -19.61 7.35
C TYR A 248 18.79 -18.69 6.22
N GLU A 249 19.19 -17.42 6.27
CA GLU A 249 18.89 -16.45 5.23
C GLU A 249 20.12 -15.61 4.90
N LEU A 250 20.26 -15.29 3.63
CA LEU A 250 21.29 -14.39 3.13
C LEU A 250 20.63 -13.34 2.21
N ASN A 251 20.85 -12.08 2.52
CA ASN A 251 20.39 -10.94 1.72
C ASN A 251 21.61 -10.15 1.26
N ALA A 252 21.65 -9.80 -0.02
CA ALA A 252 22.69 -8.94 -0.59
C ALA A 252 22.07 -7.88 -1.48
N HIS A 253 22.49 -6.63 -1.32
CA HIS A 253 22.14 -5.55 -2.21
C HIS A 253 23.43 -4.97 -2.81
N TYR A 254 23.39 -4.70 -4.10
CA TYR A 254 24.49 -4.01 -4.80
C TYR A 254 23.95 -2.81 -5.55
N ASN A 255 24.42 -1.64 -5.17
CA ASN A 255 24.00 -0.37 -5.70
C ASN A 255 25.10 0.25 -6.55
N GLN A 256 24.75 0.69 -7.76
CA GLN A 256 25.72 1.35 -8.63
C GLN A 256 25.05 2.54 -9.36
N LYS A 257 25.69 3.70 -9.25
CA LYS A 257 25.40 4.86 -10.09
C LYS A 257 26.26 4.78 -11.35
N ILE A 258 25.65 5.00 -12.51
CA ILE A 258 26.30 4.90 -13.82
C ILE A 258 26.17 6.26 -14.51
N GLY A 259 27.26 7.01 -14.55
CA GLY A 259 27.24 8.39 -15.02
C GLY A 259 26.38 9.30 -14.14
N SER A 260 25.80 10.33 -14.72
CA SER A 260 24.91 11.28 -14.01
C SER A 260 23.44 10.90 -14.06
N SER A 261 23.03 10.04 -14.98
CA SER A 261 21.63 9.84 -15.36
C SER A 261 21.09 8.46 -15.07
N TRP A 262 21.92 7.46 -14.79
CA TRP A 262 21.52 6.09 -14.58
C TRP A 262 21.94 5.56 -13.20
N GLY A 263 21.10 4.74 -12.64
CA GLY A 263 21.41 3.96 -11.44
C GLY A 263 20.87 2.55 -11.56
N THR A 264 21.53 1.58 -10.92
CA THR A 264 21.05 0.21 -10.85
C THR A 264 21.19 -0.34 -9.44
N THR A 265 20.25 -1.21 -9.08
CA THR A 265 20.28 -1.99 -7.82
C THR A 265 19.99 -3.45 -8.13
N LEU A 266 20.89 -4.31 -7.70
CA LEU A 266 20.66 -5.76 -7.63
C LEU A 266 20.30 -6.12 -6.20
N LEU A 267 19.13 -6.73 -6.01
CA LEU A 267 18.65 -7.26 -4.76
C LEU A 267 18.63 -8.78 -4.87
N ALA A 268 19.32 -9.48 -3.98
CA ALA A 268 19.35 -10.93 -3.94
C ALA A 268 18.97 -11.43 -2.54
N HIS A 269 18.15 -12.46 -2.48
CA HIS A 269 17.72 -13.13 -1.27
C HIS A 269 17.71 -14.63 -1.48
N GLY A 270 18.31 -15.35 -0.53
CA GLY A 270 18.21 -16.79 -0.41
C GLY A 270 17.82 -17.16 1.02
N SER A 271 16.88 -18.08 1.17
CA SER A 271 16.44 -18.56 2.47
C SER A 271 16.19 -20.08 2.41
N ILE A 272 16.63 -20.78 3.44
CA ILE A 272 16.43 -22.22 3.58
C ILE A 272 16.08 -22.58 5.02
N ALA A 273 15.11 -23.46 5.19
CA ALA A 273 14.81 -24.13 6.45
C ALA A 273 14.69 -25.63 6.17
N ASN A 274 15.67 -26.41 6.58
CA ASN A 274 15.77 -27.84 6.24
C ASN A 274 15.64 -28.76 7.44
N GLN A 275 15.56 -28.23 8.67
CA GLN A 275 15.36 -29.04 9.86
C GLN A 275 13.91 -29.44 10.01
N ARG A 276 13.68 -30.74 10.18
CA ARG A 276 12.36 -31.32 10.43
C ARG A 276 12.19 -31.44 11.94
N ASN A 277 11.36 -30.60 12.53
CA ASN A 277 11.10 -30.51 13.95
C ASN A 277 9.66 -30.92 14.25
N ASP A 278 9.49 -31.73 15.29
CA ASP A 278 8.25 -32.17 15.90
C ASP A 278 8.46 -32.14 17.42
N MET A 279 8.43 -30.94 18.01
CA MET A 279 8.78 -30.74 19.43
C MET A 279 7.65 -31.12 20.38
N ASN A 280 6.40 -31.06 19.89
CA ASN A 280 5.21 -31.44 20.66
C ASN A 280 4.85 -32.92 20.52
N HIS A 281 5.57 -33.67 19.66
CA HIS A 281 5.41 -35.10 19.41
C HIS A 281 4.00 -35.49 18.93
N ASP A 282 3.36 -34.64 18.12
CA ASP A 282 2.06 -34.93 17.53
C ASP A 282 2.15 -35.64 16.17
N GLY A 283 3.38 -35.87 15.68
CA GLY A 283 3.68 -36.53 14.41
C GLY A 283 3.62 -35.59 13.20
N PHE A 284 3.44 -34.28 13.40
CA PHE A 284 3.49 -33.26 12.35
C PHE A 284 4.72 -32.39 12.48
N LEU A 285 5.11 -31.76 11.38
CA LEU A 285 6.16 -30.75 11.40
C LEU A 285 5.63 -29.46 12.04
N ASP A 286 6.34 -28.96 13.07
CA ASP A 286 6.03 -27.68 13.72
C ASP A 286 6.06 -26.49 12.73
N MET A 287 6.96 -26.55 11.75
CA MET A 287 7.15 -25.55 10.71
C MET A 287 7.46 -26.23 9.38
N PRO A 288 7.00 -25.68 8.24
CA PRO A 288 7.41 -26.17 6.93
C PRO A 288 8.91 -26.11 6.74
N THR A 289 9.47 -27.12 6.10
CA THR A 289 10.79 -26.99 5.46
C THR A 289 10.61 -26.24 4.14
N TYR A 290 11.58 -25.39 3.78
CA TYR A 290 11.48 -24.63 2.53
C TYR A 290 12.83 -24.19 1.98
N THR A 291 12.82 -23.90 0.68
CA THR A 291 13.88 -23.19 -0.03
C THR A 291 13.28 -22.04 -0.81
N GLN A 292 13.80 -20.83 -0.64
CA GLN A 292 13.38 -19.66 -1.39
C GLN A 292 14.59 -18.97 -2.01
N ILE A 293 14.49 -18.63 -3.30
CA ILE A 293 15.44 -17.80 -4.03
C ILE A 293 14.67 -16.65 -4.67
N ASN A 294 15.13 -15.44 -4.47
CA ASN A 294 14.51 -14.24 -4.97
C ASN A 294 15.58 -13.26 -5.44
N VAL A 295 15.53 -12.87 -6.69
CA VAL A 295 16.50 -11.95 -7.28
C VAL A 295 15.75 -10.87 -8.05
N MET A 296 16.10 -9.62 -7.82
CA MET A 296 15.54 -8.48 -8.53
C MET A 296 16.66 -7.56 -8.98
N ASN A 297 16.69 -7.24 -10.27
CA ASN A 297 17.52 -6.17 -10.80
C ASN A 297 16.64 -5.04 -11.25
N ARG A 298 16.90 -3.84 -10.77
CA ARG A 298 16.13 -2.66 -11.10
C ARG A 298 17.04 -1.51 -11.49
N TRP A 299 16.53 -0.65 -12.39
CA TRP A 299 17.21 0.48 -12.96
C TRP A 299 16.36 1.73 -12.82
N ASN A 300 17.00 2.87 -12.60
CA ASN A 300 16.41 4.18 -12.77
C ASN A 300 17.21 4.98 -13.81
N TRP A 301 16.53 5.91 -14.45
CA TRP A 301 17.15 6.82 -15.40
C TRP A 301 16.45 8.18 -15.38
N ARG A 302 17.20 9.22 -15.68
CA ARG A 302 16.71 10.59 -15.81
C ARG A 302 17.30 11.22 -17.06
N TYR A 303 16.48 11.94 -17.82
CA TYR A 303 16.89 12.63 -19.02
C TYR A 303 16.38 14.07 -19.05
N ALA A 304 17.31 15.05 -19.15
CA ALA A 304 17.05 16.47 -19.35
C ALA A 304 16.01 17.09 -18.40
N ASP A 305 15.95 16.66 -17.12
CA ASP A 305 15.02 17.10 -16.09
C ASP A 305 13.52 17.05 -16.49
N ARG A 306 13.21 16.37 -17.58
CA ARG A 306 11.85 16.25 -18.13
C ARG A 306 11.33 14.83 -18.16
N MET A 307 12.22 13.89 -18.23
CA MET A 307 11.86 12.47 -18.26
C MET A 307 12.61 11.72 -17.18
N GLU A 308 11.89 10.89 -16.48
CA GLU A 308 12.46 9.94 -15.53
C GLU A 308 11.76 8.60 -15.66
N GLY A 309 12.47 7.55 -15.34
CA GLY A 309 11.87 6.24 -15.41
C GLY A 309 12.58 5.22 -14.53
N GLN A 310 11.87 4.14 -14.32
CA GLN A 310 12.36 2.97 -13.61
C GLN A 310 11.87 1.73 -14.35
N PHE A 311 12.72 0.73 -14.42
CA PHE A 311 12.30 -0.62 -14.85
C PHE A 311 13.05 -1.68 -14.06
N GLY A 312 12.51 -2.87 -14.04
CA GLY A 312 13.17 -3.98 -13.37
C GLY A 312 12.59 -5.31 -13.74
N VAL A 313 13.37 -6.35 -13.44
CA VAL A 313 13.00 -7.75 -13.58
C VAL A 313 13.20 -8.43 -12.26
N ARG A 314 12.24 -9.25 -11.85
CA ARG A 314 12.31 -10.08 -10.64
C ARG A 314 12.07 -11.53 -10.99
N PHE A 315 12.84 -12.41 -10.37
CA PHE A 315 12.70 -13.86 -10.44
C PHE A 315 12.55 -14.42 -9.03
N LEU A 316 11.61 -15.34 -8.84
CA LEU A 316 11.33 -16.01 -7.57
C LEU A 316 11.11 -17.50 -7.81
N ILE A 317 11.70 -18.32 -6.94
CA ILE A 317 11.32 -19.70 -6.68
C ILE A 317 11.08 -19.83 -5.17
N ASP A 318 9.95 -20.45 -4.79
CA ASP A 318 9.59 -20.75 -3.41
C ASP A 318 9.02 -22.18 -3.35
N ASP A 319 9.72 -23.05 -2.65
CA ASP A 319 9.38 -24.48 -2.52
C ASP A 319 9.27 -24.83 -1.04
N LYS A 320 8.10 -25.30 -0.61
CA LYS A 320 7.78 -25.61 0.79
C LYS A 320 7.19 -27.00 0.91
N VAL A 321 7.60 -27.68 1.97
CA VAL A 321 7.09 -29.01 2.32
C VAL A 321 6.72 -29.03 3.79
N SER A 322 5.52 -29.55 4.09
CA SER A 322 5.01 -29.70 5.46
C SER A 322 4.14 -30.95 5.60
N GLY A 323 3.47 -31.10 6.73
CA GLY A 323 2.59 -32.22 7.03
C GLY A 323 3.16 -33.17 8.07
N GLN A 324 2.81 -34.45 7.97
CA GLN A 324 3.28 -35.47 8.91
C GLN A 324 4.79 -35.69 8.79
N PHE A 325 5.42 -35.97 9.94
CA PHE A 325 6.88 -36.15 10.03
C PHE A 325 7.41 -37.26 9.09
N GLY A 326 6.62 -38.30 8.81
CA GLY A 326 6.97 -39.39 7.90
C GLY A 326 6.79 -39.06 6.40
N TYR A 327 6.18 -37.94 6.04
CA TYR A 327 5.92 -37.56 4.65
C TYR A 327 7.23 -37.28 3.89
N LYS A 328 7.31 -37.80 2.67
CA LYS A 328 8.42 -37.56 1.73
C LYS A 328 7.84 -37.05 0.40
N PRO A 329 8.25 -35.90 -0.09
CA PRO A 329 7.69 -35.29 -1.32
C PRO A 329 7.79 -36.18 -2.56
N GLU A 330 8.85 -37.01 -2.63
CA GLU A 330 9.09 -37.91 -3.77
C GLU A 330 8.00 -38.99 -3.92
N GLN A 331 7.27 -39.28 -2.83
CA GLN A 331 6.13 -40.19 -2.86
C GLN A 331 4.86 -39.57 -3.41
N GLY A 332 4.76 -38.22 -3.41
CA GLY A 332 3.61 -37.50 -3.92
C GLY A 332 2.27 -38.02 -3.38
N LEU A 333 1.32 -38.25 -4.27
CA LEU A 333 -0.02 -38.77 -3.94
C LEU A 333 -0.02 -40.23 -3.44
N ASN A 334 1.06 -40.97 -3.62
CA ASN A 334 1.21 -42.36 -3.17
C ASN A 334 1.71 -42.48 -1.71
N SER A 335 1.93 -41.34 -1.03
CA SER A 335 2.36 -41.35 0.35
C SER A 335 1.26 -41.87 1.29
N ASN A 336 1.65 -42.69 2.26
CA ASN A 336 0.79 -43.10 3.38
C ASN A 336 0.66 -42.04 4.47
N PHE A 337 1.45 -40.98 4.39
CA PHE A 337 1.46 -39.85 5.31
C PHE A 337 0.82 -38.64 4.67
N TYR A 338 0.08 -37.86 5.46
CA TYR A 338 -0.44 -36.57 5.00
C TYR A 338 0.71 -35.60 4.76
N GLY A 339 0.82 -35.11 3.54
CA GLY A 339 1.86 -34.19 3.14
C GLY A 339 1.29 -32.95 2.47
N ILE A 340 2.03 -31.85 2.60
CA ILE A 340 1.76 -30.58 1.94
C ILE A 340 3.00 -30.21 1.12
N GLY A 341 2.79 -29.91 -0.15
CA GLY A 341 3.76 -29.32 -1.06
C GLY A 341 3.22 -28.00 -1.59
N VAL A 342 4.03 -26.95 -1.57
CA VAL A 342 3.71 -25.62 -2.10
C VAL A 342 4.88 -25.16 -2.94
N TYR A 343 4.72 -25.18 -4.25
CA TYR A 343 5.72 -24.71 -5.19
C TYR A 343 5.21 -23.48 -5.94
N ASN A 344 6.04 -22.43 -5.99
CA ASN A 344 5.78 -21.21 -6.71
C ASN A 344 7.00 -20.80 -7.53
N LYS A 345 6.77 -20.38 -8.75
CA LYS A 345 7.79 -19.79 -9.61
C LYS A 345 7.22 -18.54 -10.26
N GLN A 346 7.92 -17.41 -10.15
CA GLN A 346 7.48 -16.14 -10.72
C GLN A 346 8.58 -15.49 -11.54
N LEU A 347 8.16 -14.87 -12.63
CA LEU A 347 8.96 -13.91 -13.39
C LEU A 347 8.13 -12.64 -13.55
N GLU A 348 8.69 -11.52 -13.13
CA GLU A 348 8.02 -10.22 -13.18
C GLU A 348 8.89 -9.20 -13.90
N PHE A 349 8.26 -8.37 -14.71
CA PHE A 349 8.82 -7.16 -15.31
C PHE A 349 7.95 -5.97 -14.95
N PHE A 350 8.56 -4.83 -14.67
CA PHE A 350 7.84 -3.57 -14.55
C PHE A 350 8.61 -2.44 -15.23
N ASN A 351 7.87 -1.45 -15.71
CA ASN A 351 8.38 -0.19 -16.23
C ASN A 351 7.49 0.95 -15.74
N LYS A 352 8.11 2.04 -15.31
CA LYS A 352 7.45 3.29 -14.95
C LYS A 352 8.19 4.41 -15.65
N THR A 353 7.45 5.28 -16.32
CA THR A 353 8.02 6.43 -17.03
C THR A 353 7.19 7.66 -16.75
N GLY A 354 7.85 8.73 -16.34
CA GLY A 354 7.27 10.04 -16.12
C GLY A 354 7.78 11.05 -17.14
N PHE A 355 6.90 11.89 -17.65
CA PHE A 355 7.23 13.05 -18.47
C PHE A 355 6.67 14.30 -17.81
N ILE A 356 7.54 15.30 -17.58
CA ILE A 356 7.22 16.56 -16.94
C ILE A 356 7.19 17.65 -18.02
N PHE A 357 6.05 18.30 -18.17
CA PHE A 357 5.88 19.38 -19.12
C PHE A 357 6.51 20.67 -18.62
N SER A 358 6.74 21.63 -19.54
CA SER A 358 7.24 22.96 -19.18
C SER A 358 6.30 23.75 -18.26
N LYS A 359 5.01 23.47 -18.29
CA LYS A 359 4.03 24.02 -17.34
C LYS A 359 4.21 23.31 -15.98
N PRO A 360 4.55 24.02 -14.90
CA PRO A 360 4.68 23.44 -13.57
C PRO A 360 3.43 22.64 -13.15
N GLY A 361 3.62 21.48 -12.53
CA GLY A 361 2.51 20.64 -12.06
C GLY A 361 1.80 19.83 -13.14
N ARG A 362 2.14 19.99 -14.44
CA ARG A 362 1.64 19.15 -15.52
C ARG A 362 2.60 18.03 -15.82
N SER A 363 2.10 16.81 -15.78
CA SER A 363 2.89 15.60 -16.07
C SER A 363 2.03 14.48 -16.66
N ILE A 364 2.70 13.55 -17.33
CA ILE A 364 2.13 12.24 -17.70
C ILE A 364 3.03 11.19 -17.08
N GLY A 365 2.42 10.22 -16.40
CA GLY A 365 3.09 9.02 -15.90
C GLY A 365 2.48 7.78 -16.52
N THR A 366 3.32 6.82 -16.84
CA THR A 366 2.88 5.50 -17.29
C THR A 366 3.48 4.43 -16.39
N ILE A 367 2.69 3.41 -16.11
CA ILE A 367 3.12 2.21 -15.41
C ILE A 367 2.72 1.02 -16.29
N PHE A 368 3.66 0.12 -16.49
CA PHE A 368 3.43 -1.15 -17.16
C PHE A 368 4.06 -2.26 -16.33
N SER A 369 3.37 -3.39 -16.17
CA SER A 369 3.96 -4.60 -15.61
C SER A 369 3.46 -5.84 -16.31
N ALA A 370 4.34 -6.85 -16.38
CA ALA A 370 4.04 -8.17 -16.89
C ALA A 370 4.51 -9.21 -15.88
N ARG A 371 3.68 -10.21 -15.61
CA ARG A 371 4.01 -11.29 -14.67
C ARG A 371 3.59 -12.64 -15.22
N TYR A 372 4.47 -13.60 -15.05
CA TYR A 372 4.21 -15.02 -15.17
C TYR A 372 4.33 -15.67 -13.80
N HIS A 373 3.33 -16.42 -13.37
CA HIS A 373 3.31 -17.16 -12.12
C HIS A 373 2.84 -18.57 -12.36
N ASP A 374 3.65 -19.53 -11.95
CA ASP A 374 3.38 -20.96 -11.97
C ASP A 374 3.32 -21.45 -10.51
N GLN A 375 2.24 -22.15 -10.16
CA GLN A 375 1.95 -22.59 -8.80
C GLN A 375 1.41 -24.02 -8.80
N ASP A 376 2.12 -24.91 -8.08
CA ASP A 376 1.69 -26.26 -7.78
C ASP A 376 1.46 -26.43 -6.28
N LEU A 377 0.26 -26.84 -5.90
CA LEU A 377 -0.12 -27.10 -4.51
C LEU A 377 -0.58 -28.54 -4.35
N GLN A 378 -0.08 -29.22 -3.34
CA GLN A 378 -0.53 -30.54 -2.90
C GLN A 378 -0.91 -30.50 -1.42
N PHE A 379 -2.09 -30.99 -1.08
CA PHE A 379 -2.56 -31.13 0.30
C PHE A 379 -3.14 -32.53 0.48
N GLY A 380 -2.30 -33.46 0.94
CA GLY A 380 -2.63 -34.88 0.98
C GLY A 380 -2.93 -35.41 -0.41
N ARG A 381 -4.18 -35.76 -0.69
CA ARG A 381 -4.63 -36.26 -2.01
C ARG A 381 -5.26 -35.17 -2.90
N ARG A 382 -5.28 -33.93 -2.47
CA ARG A 382 -5.80 -32.81 -3.25
C ARG A 382 -4.66 -32.08 -3.93
N THR A 383 -4.88 -31.74 -5.17
CA THR A 383 -3.92 -30.99 -5.97
C THR A 383 -4.57 -29.74 -6.55
N PHE A 384 -3.79 -28.69 -6.64
CA PHE A 384 -4.14 -27.51 -7.39
C PHE A 384 -2.94 -27.10 -8.24
N GLN A 385 -3.17 -26.94 -9.53
CA GLN A 385 -2.19 -26.44 -10.49
C GLN A 385 -2.71 -25.13 -11.07
N GLY A 386 -1.90 -24.09 -11.01
CA GLY A 386 -2.25 -22.77 -11.44
C GLY A 386 -1.14 -22.09 -12.24
N GLU A 387 -1.46 -21.66 -13.45
CA GLU A 387 -0.61 -20.79 -14.26
C GLU A 387 -1.33 -19.46 -14.45
N GLN A 388 -0.65 -18.34 -14.19
CA GLN A 388 -1.19 -17.00 -14.37
C GLN A 388 -0.25 -16.16 -15.23
N ARG A 389 -0.80 -15.54 -16.28
CA ARG A 389 -0.14 -14.54 -17.11
C ARG A 389 -0.86 -13.22 -16.93
N SER A 390 -0.17 -12.22 -16.40
CA SER A 390 -0.75 -10.91 -16.07
C SER A 390 -0.08 -9.81 -16.85
N LEU A 391 -0.90 -8.87 -17.35
CA LEU A 391 -0.44 -7.59 -17.86
C LEU A 391 -1.22 -6.48 -17.13
N TYR A 392 -0.52 -5.49 -16.63
CA TYR A 392 -1.10 -4.30 -16.04
C TYR A 392 -0.52 -3.07 -16.72
N GLY A 393 -1.38 -2.16 -17.14
CA GLY A 393 -1.00 -0.89 -17.71
C GLY A 393 -1.85 0.25 -17.18
N THR A 394 -1.23 1.40 -16.88
CA THR A 394 -1.95 2.64 -16.60
C THR A 394 -1.19 3.84 -17.12
N ALA A 395 -1.93 4.82 -17.64
CA ALA A 395 -1.43 6.12 -18.04
C ALA A 395 -2.19 7.19 -17.26
N ILE A 396 -1.47 8.08 -16.59
CA ILE A 396 -1.99 9.09 -15.69
C ILE A 396 -1.55 10.45 -16.17
N PHE A 397 -2.49 11.32 -16.51
CA PHE A 397 -2.24 12.73 -16.76
C PHE A 397 -2.61 13.54 -15.53
N GLN A 398 -1.71 14.44 -15.11
CA GLN A 398 -1.95 15.37 -14.01
C GLN A 398 -1.80 16.81 -14.50
N ASP A 399 -2.70 17.68 -14.05
CA ASP A 399 -2.61 19.13 -14.24
C ASP A 399 -3.38 19.85 -13.10
N TYR A 400 -3.40 21.18 -13.13
CA TYR A 400 -4.18 21.99 -12.21
C TYR A 400 -5.07 22.99 -12.94
N ILE A 401 -6.19 23.37 -12.29
CA ILE A 401 -7.17 24.34 -12.80
C ILE A 401 -6.90 25.68 -12.12
N LYS A 402 -6.53 26.68 -12.91
CA LYS A 402 -6.18 28.04 -12.47
C LYS A 402 -4.95 28.11 -11.56
N ASN A 403 -4.93 27.41 -10.43
CA ASN A 403 -3.82 27.37 -9.47
C ASN A 403 -3.67 25.96 -8.86
N THR A 404 -2.61 25.74 -8.13
CA THR A 404 -2.27 24.45 -7.51
C THR A 404 -3.23 24.00 -6.38
N ASN A 405 -4.16 24.86 -5.95
CA ASN A 405 -5.19 24.45 -5.01
C ASN A 405 -6.25 23.52 -5.64
N HIS A 406 -6.28 23.44 -6.95
CA HIS A 406 -7.25 22.67 -7.72
C HIS A 406 -6.52 21.77 -8.70
N THR A 407 -6.08 20.59 -8.24
CA THR A 407 -5.39 19.63 -9.09
C THR A 407 -6.35 18.54 -9.56
N PHE A 408 -6.11 18.01 -10.73
CA PHE A 408 -6.82 16.85 -11.22
C PHE A 408 -5.84 15.83 -11.83
N LYS A 409 -6.22 14.57 -11.71
CA LYS A 409 -5.60 13.44 -12.37
C LYS A 409 -6.66 12.74 -13.20
N GLY A 410 -6.34 12.43 -14.42
CA GLY A 410 -7.20 11.62 -15.28
C GLY A 410 -6.36 10.55 -15.96
N GLY A 411 -6.96 9.40 -16.24
CA GLY A 411 -6.16 8.35 -16.84
C GLY A 411 -6.96 7.16 -17.34
N LEU A 412 -6.23 6.28 -18.00
CA LEU A 412 -6.71 5.01 -18.50
C LEU A 412 -5.91 3.88 -17.85
N SER A 413 -6.56 2.77 -17.64
CA SER A 413 -5.91 1.55 -17.14
C SER A 413 -6.39 0.33 -17.88
N TYR A 414 -5.57 -0.70 -17.85
CA TYR A 414 -5.88 -1.99 -18.43
C TYR A 414 -5.30 -3.10 -17.56
N VAL A 415 -6.14 -4.07 -17.24
CA VAL A 415 -5.73 -5.29 -16.54
C VAL A 415 -6.10 -6.48 -17.42
N TYR A 416 -5.14 -7.35 -17.62
CA TYR A 416 -5.31 -8.65 -18.28
C TYR A 416 -4.74 -9.72 -17.37
N ASP A 417 -5.56 -10.71 -17.03
CA ASP A 417 -5.12 -11.90 -16.32
C ASP A 417 -5.68 -13.13 -17.04
N ASP A 418 -4.78 -14.01 -17.41
CA ASP A 418 -5.12 -15.32 -17.98
C ASP A 418 -4.74 -16.39 -16.98
N TYR A 419 -5.73 -17.13 -16.51
CA TYR A 419 -5.60 -18.18 -15.53
C TYR A 419 -5.86 -19.53 -16.16
N VAL A 420 -4.88 -20.42 -16.13
CA VAL A 420 -5.04 -21.85 -16.40
C VAL A 420 -5.02 -22.55 -15.05
N GLN A 421 -6.15 -23.07 -14.59
CA GLN A 421 -6.31 -23.60 -13.24
C GLN A 421 -6.99 -24.96 -13.24
N TYR A 422 -6.40 -25.90 -12.53
CA TYR A 422 -6.96 -27.23 -12.30
C TYR A 422 -7.01 -27.50 -10.79
N TYR A 423 -8.18 -27.90 -10.31
CA TYR A 423 -8.36 -28.44 -8.97
C TYR A 423 -8.66 -29.94 -9.09
N ASN A 424 -7.75 -30.77 -8.60
CA ASN A 424 -7.66 -32.18 -9.00
C ASN A 424 -7.66 -32.25 -10.54
N ASP A 425 -8.63 -32.91 -11.15
CA ASP A 425 -8.72 -33.03 -12.62
C ASP A 425 -9.77 -32.07 -13.23
N THR A 426 -10.35 -31.17 -12.44
CA THR A 426 -11.40 -30.25 -12.90
C THR A 426 -10.80 -28.91 -13.32
N ASN A 427 -11.16 -28.46 -14.53
CA ASN A 427 -10.69 -27.20 -15.10
C ASN A 427 -11.51 -26.00 -14.60
N PHE A 428 -10.83 -24.97 -14.07
CA PHE A 428 -11.37 -23.68 -13.64
C PHE A 428 -10.68 -22.49 -14.32
N SER A 429 -10.12 -22.72 -15.49
CA SER A 429 -9.42 -21.71 -16.28
C SER A 429 -10.35 -20.56 -16.68
N ARG A 430 -9.82 -19.35 -16.69
CA ARG A 430 -10.56 -18.16 -17.12
C ARG A 430 -9.63 -17.03 -17.52
N THR A 431 -10.14 -16.11 -18.32
CA THR A 431 -9.44 -14.87 -18.69
C THR A 431 -10.23 -13.67 -18.17
N GLU A 432 -9.54 -12.75 -17.55
CA GLU A 432 -10.08 -11.47 -17.04
C GLU A 432 -9.50 -10.32 -17.87
N LEU A 433 -10.39 -9.48 -18.40
CA LEU A 433 -10.09 -8.28 -19.19
C LEU A 433 -10.78 -7.09 -18.55
N VAL A 434 -10.01 -6.11 -18.09
CA VAL A 434 -10.57 -4.95 -17.37
C VAL A 434 -9.96 -3.64 -17.87
N PRO A 435 -10.43 -3.11 -19.03
CA PRO A 435 -10.18 -1.73 -19.39
C PRO A 435 -10.94 -0.79 -18.43
N GLY A 436 -10.30 0.30 -18.05
CA GLY A 436 -10.86 1.29 -17.14
C GLY A 436 -10.42 2.71 -17.44
N ALA A 437 -11.24 3.67 -17.01
CA ALA A 437 -10.94 5.09 -17.05
C ALA A 437 -11.27 5.73 -15.70
N PHE A 438 -10.50 6.74 -15.31
CA PHE A 438 -10.68 7.40 -14.03
C PHE A 438 -10.36 8.89 -14.10
N VAL A 439 -10.98 9.62 -13.18
CA VAL A 439 -10.68 11.02 -12.88
C VAL A 439 -10.70 11.22 -11.37
N GLU A 440 -9.72 11.96 -10.86
CA GLU A 440 -9.62 12.35 -9.46
C GLU A 440 -9.33 13.85 -9.38
N TYR A 441 -10.12 14.55 -8.62
CA TYR A 441 -9.94 15.96 -8.35
C TYR A 441 -9.57 16.16 -6.88
N THR A 442 -8.52 16.95 -6.64
CA THR A 442 -8.11 17.39 -5.31
C THR A 442 -8.29 18.91 -5.22
N GLY A 443 -9.12 19.35 -4.30
CA GLY A 443 -9.40 20.76 -4.06
C GLY A 443 -9.07 21.19 -2.64
N HIS A 444 -8.17 22.16 -2.49
CA HIS A 444 -7.98 22.93 -1.26
C HIS A 444 -8.99 24.07 -1.27
N LEU A 445 -10.22 23.76 -0.81
CA LEU A 445 -11.37 24.68 -0.91
C LEU A 445 -11.27 25.84 0.09
N SER A 446 -10.53 25.66 1.17
CA SER A 446 -10.13 26.71 2.10
C SER A 446 -8.81 26.35 2.77
N GLN A 447 -8.29 27.20 3.64
CA GLN A 447 -7.09 26.91 4.43
C GLN A 447 -7.26 25.69 5.33
N LYS A 448 -8.50 25.38 5.72
CA LYS A 448 -8.82 24.30 6.65
C LYS A 448 -9.50 23.11 5.97
N PHE A 449 -9.99 23.24 4.76
CA PHE A 449 -10.82 22.23 4.14
C PHE A 449 -10.25 21.77 2.80
N THR A 450 -9.94 20.48 2.73
CA THR A 450 -9.47 19.81 1.51
C THR A 450 -10.41 18.66 1.17
N ALA A 451 -10.76 18.52 -0.09
CA ALA A 451 -11.55 17.41 -0.60
C ALA A 451 -10.84 16.72 -1.77
N VAL A 452 -10.96 15.40 -1.82
CA VAL A 452 -10.55 14.57 -2.97
C VAL A 452 -11.77 13.81 -3.44
N ALA A 453 -12.21 14.08 -4.67
CA ALA A 453 -13.32 13.39 -5.29
C ALA A 453 -12.84 12.59 -6.49
N GLY A 454 -13.04 11.30 -6.47
CA GLY A 454 -12.63 10.39 -7.52
C GLY A 454 -13.80 9.63 -8.12
N TYR A 455 -13.75 9.40 -9.41
CA TYR A 455 -14.69 8.54 -10.12
C TYR A 455 -13.96 7.67 -11.11
N ARG A 456 -14.24 6.38 -11.05
CA ARG A 456 -13.65 5.39 -11.92
C ARG A 456 -14.74 4.49 -12.52
N ILE A 457 -14.58 4.15 -13.77
CA ILE A 457 -15.43 3.24 -14.52
C ILE A 457 -14.56 2.15 -15.13
N ASP A 458 -14.92 0.89 -14.91
CA ASP A 458 -14.23 -0.29 -15.42
C ASP A 458 -15.23 -1.22 -16.09
N TYR A 459 -14.84 -1.80 -17.22
CA TYR A 459 -15.58 -2.88 -17.83
C TYR A 459 -14.85 -4.21 -17.60
N HIS A 460 -15.42 -5.05 -16.77
CA HIS A 460 -14.88 -6.38 -16.51
C HIS A 460 -15.64 -7.40 -17.34
N ASN A 461 -14.94 -8.16 -18.19
CA ASN A 461 -15.59 -9.11 -19.10
C ASN A 461 -16.49 -10.14 -18.40
N LEU A 462 -16.21 -10.51 -17.14
CA LEU A 462 -17.02 -11.45 -16.33
C LEU A 462 -18.03 -10.76 -15.40
N ALA A 463 -17.83 -9.48 -15.05
CA ALA A 463 -18.66 -8.76 -14.08
C ALA A 463 -19.42 -7.56 -14.68
N GLY A 464 -19.22 -7.29 -15.98
CA GLY A 464 -19.84 -6.15 -16.67
C GLY A 464 -19.29 -4.80 -16.22
N LEU A 465 -20.08 -3.76 -16.48
CA LEU A 465 -19.71 -2.38 -16.17
C LEU A 465 -19.78 -2.10 -14.67
N GLN A 466 -18.68 -1.60 -14.12
CA GLN A 466 -18.52 -1.28 -12.70
C GLN A 466 -18.17 0.18 -12.50
N HIS A 467 -18.75 0.79 -11.46
CA HIS A 467 -18.54 2.19 -11.10
C HIS A 467 -17.96 2.25 -9.69
N THR A 468 -16.87 2.99 -9.49
CA THR A 468 -16.21 3.14 -8.19
C THR A 468 -16.04 4.62 -7.83
N PRO A 469 -17.11 5.29 -7.37
CA PRO A 469 -17.00 6.63 -6.78
C PRO A 469 -16.30 6.59 -5.43
N ARG A 470 -15.45 7.59 -5.17
CA ARG A 470 -14.74 7.76 -3.89
C ARG A 470 -14.67 9.23 -3.53
N LEU A 471 -14.83 9.51 -2.23
CA LEU A 471 -14.75 10.86 -1.68
C LEU A 471 -13.94 10.81 -0.37
N HIS A 472 -12.97 11.72 -0.26
CA HIS A 472 -12.23 11.95 0.96
C HIS A 472 -12.30 13.43 1.30
N VAL A 473 -12.53 13.73 2.55
CA VAL A 473 -12.53 15.11 3.06
C VAL A 473 -11.63 15.20 4.28
N LYS A 474 -10.91 16.30 4.37
CA LYS A 474 -10.04 16.64 5.48
C LYS A 474 -10.41 18.03 5.98
N TYR A 475 -10.56 18.15 7.28
CA TYR A 475 -10.80 19.42 7.95
C TYR A 475 -9.76 19.63 9.06
N ASP A 476 -8.94 20.68 8.90
CA ASP A 476 -7.98 21.13 9.90
C ASP A 476 -8.70 22.09 10.86
N LEU A 477 -9.18 21.57 12.00
CA LEU A 477 -9.87 22.39 13.01
C LEU A 477 -8.90 23.45 13.55
N ASP A 478 -7.69 23.03 13.88
CA ASP A 478 -6.53 23.86 14.19
C ASP A 478 -5.22 23.16 13.78
N SER A 479 -4.06 23.69 14.20
CA SER A 479 -2.76 23.11 13.88
C SER A 479 -2.51 21.73 14.50
N ASN A 480 -3.32 21.32 15.46
CA ASN A 480 -3.13 20.11 16.26
C ASN A 480 -4.23 19.08 16.04
N ILE A 481 -5.40 19.50 15.53
CA ILE A 481 -6.56 18.64 15.37
C ILE A 481 -6.95 18.56 13.89
N VAL A 482 -6.94 17.33 13.38
CA VAL A 482 -7.34 17.00 12.01
C VAL A 482 -8.47 15.98 12.05
N ILE A 483 -9.54 16.29 11.34
CA ILE A 483 -10.67 15.38 11.14
C ILE A 483 -10.70 14.98 9.68
N ARG A 484 -10.89 13.68 9.43
CA ARG A 484 -11.07 13.15 8.07
C ARG A 484 -12.31 12.29 8.01
N ALA A 485 -12.96 12.32 6.86
CA ALA A 485 -14.02 11.39 6.53
C ALA A 485 -13.81 10.89 5.10
N SER A 486 -14.20 9.66 4.85
CA SER A 486 -14.12 9.06 3.53
C SER A 486 -15.28 8.12 3.28
N GLY A 487 -15.60 7.94 2.00
CA GLY A 487 -16.58 6.95 1.58
C GLY A 487 -16.39 6.62 0.11
N GLY A 488 -16.63 5.37 -0.24
CA GLY A 488 -16.52 4.95 -1.62
C GLY A 488 -16.88 3.49 -1.83
N ARG A 489 -16.93 3.12 -3.09
CA ARG A 489 -17.25 1.77 -3.54
C ARG A 489 -16.00 1.10 -4.09
N GLY A 490 -15.86 -0.20 -3.80
CA GLY A 490 -14.89 -1.08 -4.41
C GLY A 490 -15.54 -2.35 -4.93
N PHE A 491 -14.88 -3.03 -5.87
CA PHE A 491 -15.30 -4.34 -6.34
C PHE A 491 -14.09 -5.23 -6.64
N ARG A 492 -14.30 -6.53 -6.68
CA ARG A 492 -13.29 -7.50 -7.07
C ARG A 492 -13.96 -8.76 -7.64
N TYR A 493 -13.22 -9.53 -8.43
CA TYR A 493 -13.61 -10.85 -8.85
C TYR A 493 -12.74 -11.88 -8.13
N ALA A 494 -13.37 -12.81 -7.39
CA ALA A 494 -12.64 -13.73 -6.51
C ALA A 494 -11.91 -14.84 -7.27
N ASN A 495 -10.74 -15.23 -6.77
CA ASN A 495 -10.08 -16.46 -7.14
C ASN A 495 -10.14 -17.44 -5.97
N ILE A 496 -11.22 -18.24 -5.92
CA ILE A 496 -11.57 -19.07 -4.77
C ILE A 496 -10.42 -19.96 -4.32
N PHE A 497 -9.77 -20.65 -5.25
CA PHE A 497 -8.73 -21.61 -4.91
C PHE A 497 -7.48 -20.94 -4.33
N SER A 498 -7.01 -19.87 -4.97
CA SER A 498 -5.81 -19.16 -4.53
C SER A 498 -6.00 -18.35 -3.26
N GLU A 499 -7.25 -17.95 -2.95
CA GLU A 499 -7.59 -17.14 -1.79
C GLU A 499 -7.99 -17.98 -0.58
N SER A 500 -8.42 -19.22 -0.80
CA SER A 500 -8.95 -20.11 0.23
C SER A 500 -8.17 -21.42 0.32
N THR A 501 -6.84 -21.35 0.32
CA THR A 501 -5.97 -22.54 0.39
C THR A 501 -6.20 -23.40 1.64
N THR A 502 -6.72 -22.81 2.72
CA THR A 502 -7.15 -23.54 3.93
C THR A 502 -8.22 -24.60 3.65
N MET A 503 -9.02 -24.45 2.58
CA MET A 503 -10.00 -25.48 2.22
C MET A 503 -9.35 -26.80 1.78
N PHE A 504 -8.10 -26.76 1.35
CA PHE A 504 -7.38 -27.98 0.95
C PHE A 504 -6.84 -28.77 2.12
N THR A 505 -6.66 -28.13 3.30
CA THR A 505 -6.05 -28.76 4.48
C THR A 505 -6.95 -29.77 5.18
N ASN A 506 -8.23 -29.84 4.81
CA ASN A 506 -9.24 -30.71 5.40
C ASN A 506 -9.84 -31.66 4.36
N SER A 507 -10.68 -32.64 4.81
CA SER A 507 -11.29 -33.65 3.95
C SER A 507 -12.70 -33.26 3.46
N ARG A 508 -13.19 -32.04 3.70
CA ARG A 508 -14.54 -31.60 3.34
C ARG A 508 -14.70 -31.54 1.81
N GLU A 509 -15.85 -31.90 1.31
CA GLU A 509 -16.25 -31.72 -0.08
C GLU A 509 -16.33 -30.22 -0.40
N VAL A 510 -15.76 -29.79 -1.54
CA VAL A 510 -15.82 -28.39 -1.99
C VAL A 510 -16.96 -28.24 -3.01
N LYS A 511 -17.92 -27.36 -2.71
CA LYS A 511 -19.05 -27.02 -3.59
C LYS A 511 -18.96 -25.55 -3.98
N ILE A 512 -18.91 -25.27 -5.26
CA ILE A 512 -18.85 -23.92 -5.81
C ILE A 512 -20.10 -23.69 -6.65
N ALA A 513 -20.86 -22.62 -6.33
CA ALA A 513 -21.99 -22.22 -7.15
C ALA A 513 -21.54 -21.78 -8.55
N ASN A 514 -22.31 -22.17 -9.57
CA ASN A 514 -21.95 -21.90 -10.97
C ASN A 514 -22.13 -20.44 -11.40
N ASP A 515 -22.86 -19.65 -10.62
CA ASP A 515 -23.27 -18.26 -10.93
C ASP A 515 -22.58 -17.23 -10.05
N LEU A 516 -21.36 -17.51 -9.61
CA LEU A 516 -20.62 -16.57 -8.78
C LEU A 516 -20.42 -15.22 -9.47
N ARG A 517 -20.76 -14.16 -8.76
CA ARG A 517 -20.68 -12.77 -9.21
C ARG A 517 -19.59 -12.01 -8.47
N ALA A 518 -19.14 -10.90 -9.05
CA ALA A 518 -18.16 -10.01 -8.42
C ALA A 518 -18.61 -9.57 -7.02
N GLU A 519 -17.67 -9.52 -6.11
CA GLU A 519 -17.87 -8.95 -4.78
C GLU A 519 -17.85 -7.43 -4.86
N ILE A 520 -18.82 -6.80 -4.21
CA ILE A 520 -19.04 -5.36 -4.25
C ILE A 520 -19.32 -4.87 -2.84
N ALA A 521 -18.63 -3.81 -2.42
CA ALA A 521 -18.87 -3.23 -1.13
C ALA A 521 -18.77 -1.70 -1.14
N TRP A 522 -19.47 -1.07 -0.21
CA TRP A 522 -19.29 0.30 0.19
C TRP A 522 -18.51 0.36 1.48
N ASN A 523 -17.46 1.17 1.51
CA ASN A 523 -16.72 1.46 2.73
C ASN A 523 -16.83 2.95 3.03
N TYR A 524 -17.08 3.29 4.27
CA TYR A 524 -17.14 4.67 4.73
C TYR A 524 -16.74 4.77 6.19
N GLY A 525 -16.20 5.94 6.56
CA GLY A 525 -15.73 6.14 7.91
C GLY A 525 -15.04 7.47 8.10
N GLY A 526 -14.41 7.62 9.24
CA GLY A 526 -13.68 8.82 9.58
C GLY A 526 -12.62 8.61 10.63
N SER A 527 -11.75 9.60 10.76
CA SER A 527 -10.68 9.61 11.75
C SER A 527 -10.51 10.99 12.38
N LEU A 528 -10.15 10.98 13.65
CA LEU A 528 -9.70 12.13 14.43
C LEU A 528 -8.23 11.94 14.74
N GLN A 529 -7.41 12.92 14.45
CA GLN A 529 -6.01 12.96 14.80
C GLN A 529 -5.76 14.20 15.65
N TYR A 530 -5.22 13.98 16.85
CA TYR A 530 -4.98 15.05 17.82
C TYR A 530 -3.54 15.00 18.33
N ARG A 531 -2.81 16.09 18.13
CA ARG A 531 -1.47 16.29 18.66
C ARG A 531 -1.54 17.13 19.94
N PHE A 532 -0.97 16.65 21.02
CA PHE A 532 -0.98 17.32 22.31
C PHE A 532 0.36 17.11 23.04
N LYS A 533 0.52 17.80 24.15
CA LYS A 533 1.71 17.62 25.00
C LYS A 533 1.37 16.74 26.19
N LEU A 534 2.09 15.64 26.35
CA LEU A 534 2.04 14.75 27.50
C LEU A 534 3.43 14.77 28.16
N PHE A 535 3.50 15.11 29.47
CA PHE A 535 4.76 15.26 30.18
C PHE A 535 5.75 16.21 29.48
N LYS A 536 5.26 17.34 28.94
CA LYS A 536 6.01 18.34 28.16
C LYS A 536 6.59 17.86 26.83
N ARG A 537 6.26 16.65 26.39
CA ARG A 537 6.66 16.05 25.10
C ARG A 537 5.47 15.88 24.18
N GLU A 538 5.73 15.83 22.90
CA GLU A 538 4.66 15.64 21.91
C GLU A 538 4.08 14.23 22.01
N ALA A 539 2.76 14.16 22.00
CA ALA A 539 1.98 12.96 21.94
C ALA A 539 0.94 13.07 20.81
N THR A 540 0.60 11.96 20.18
CA THR A 540 -0.39 11.91 19.13
C THR A 540 -1.45 10.85 19.48
N LEU A 541 -2.71 11.26 19.47
CA LEU A 541 -3.88 10.38 19.52
C LEU A 541 -4.44 10.28 18.11
N VAL A 542 -4.72 9.07 17.66
CA VAL A 542 -5.46 8.80 16.44
C VAL A 542 -6.62 7.88 16.80
N ALA A 543 -7.83 8.28 16.46
CA ALA A 543 -9.01 7.45 16.61
C ALA A 543 -9.73 7.36 15.28
N ASP A 544 -10.12 6.16 14.88
CA ASP A 544 -10.83 5.93 13.63
C ASP A 544 -12.00 4.96 13.77
N TYR A 545 -13.00 5.18 12.93
CA TYR A 545 -14.13 4.30 12.73
C TYR A 545 -14.35 4.11 11.25
N PHE A 546 -14.48 2.86 10.83
CA PHE A 546 -14.83 2.49 9.47
C PHE A 546 -15.92 1.42 9.46
N ARG A 547 -16.82 1.54 8.50
CA ARG A 547 -17.82 0.53 8.20
C ARG A 547 -17.73 0.12 6.74
N THR A 548 -17.79 -1.19 6.53
CA THR A 548 -17.89 -1.80 5.21
C THR A 548 -19.23 -2.56 5.13
N ASP A 549 -20.06 -2.22 4.15
CA ASP A 549 -21.29 -2.95 3.83
C ASP A 549 -21.14 -3.64 2.48
N PHE A 550 -21.29 -4.95 2.44
CA PHE A 550 -21.25 -5.72 1.21
C PHE A 550 -22.61 -5.70 0.51
N VAL A 551 -22.60 -5.30 -0.77
CA VAL A 551 -23.74 -5.44 -1.67
C VAL A 551 -23.82 -6.88 -2.18
N ASN A 552 -22.67 -7.46 -2.48
CA ASN A 552 -22.47 -8.86 -2.80
C ASN A 552 -21.12 -9.32 -2.28
N GLN A 553 -21.08 -10.52 -1.73
CA GLN A 553 -19.88 -11.17 -1.21
C GLN A 553 -19.95 -12.65 -1.51
N ILE A 554 -18.82 -13.29 -1.75
CA ILE A 554 -18.75 -14.75 -1.80
C ILE A 554 -18.66 -15.28 -0.37
N VAL A 555 -19.67 -16.00 0.04
CA VAL A 555 -19.76 -16.64 1.35
C VAL A 555 -19.01 -17.95 1.29
N THR A 556 -18.03 -18.13 2.20
CA THR A 556 -17.40 -19.43 2.47
C THR A 556 -18.13 -20.06 3.65
N ASP A 557 -18.98 -21.02 3.37
CA ASP A 557 -19.86 -21.65 4.37
C ASP A 557 -19.36 -23.06 4.72
N MET A 558 -19.09 -23.27 6.00
CA MET A 558 -18.64 -24.55 6.56
C MET A 558 -19.63 -25.09 7.63
N GLU A 559 -20.84 -24.56 7.68
CA GLU A 559 -21.84 -24.94 8.68
C GLU A 559 -22.37 -26.37 8.45
N GLN A 560 -22.42 -26.82 7.20
CA GLN A 560 -22.76 -28.21 6.89
C GLN A 560 -21.53 -29.10 7.18
N PRO A 561 -21.67 -30.11 8.08
CA PRO A 561 -20.58 -31.05 8.32
C PRO A 561 -20.11 -31.73 7.04
N GLY A 562 -18.80 -31.81 6.84
CA GLY A 562 -18.19 -32.48 5.68
C GLY A 562 -18.22 -31.70 4.36
N VAL A 563 -18.76 -30.47 4.35
CA VAL A 563 -18.87 -29.64 3.12
C VAL A 563 -18.27 -28.25 3.38
N ILE A 564 -17.69 -27.68 2.33
CA ILE A 564 -17.38 -26.25 2.21
C ILE A 564 -18.12 -25.73 0.98
N SER A 565 -19.03 -24.78 1.18
CA SER A 565 -19.81 -24.21 0.08
C SER A 565 -19.38 -22.77 -0.20
N PHE A 566 -19.26 -22.44 -1.49
CA PHE A 566 -19.02 -21.07 -1.96
C PHE A 566 -20.23 -20.61 -2.76
N TYR A 567 -20.88 -19.54 -2.33
CA TYR A 567 -22.06 -18.97 -2.97
C TYR A 567 -22.14 -17.46 -2.76
N ASN A 568 -22.93 -16.78 -3.58
CA ASN A 568 -23.13 -15.34 -3.41
C ASN A 568 -23.97 -15.04 -2.17
N LEU A 569 -23.64 -13.97 -1.46
CA LEU A 569 -24.37 -13.47 -0.30
C LEU A 569 -25.86 -13.27 -0.63
N ASP A 570 -26.72 -13.85 0.19
CA ASP A 570 -28.16 -13.55 0.27
C ASP A 570 -28.47 -13.09 1.71
N GLY A 571 -28.59 -11.77 1.90
CA GLY A 571 -28.76 -11.15 3.19
C GLY A 571 -27.75 -10.05 3.49
N LEU A 572 -27.38 -9.89 4.74
CA LEU A 572 -26.51 -8.83 5.22
C LEU A 572 -25.08 -9.34 5.44
N SER A 573 -24.11 -8.56 5.04
CA SER A 573 -22.71 -8.72 5.45
C SER A 573 -22.08 -7.36 5.69
N PHE A 574 -21.48 -7.18 6.85
CA PHE A 574 -20.82 -5.93 7.19
C PHE A 574 -19.67 -6.12 8.18
N ALA A 575 -18.77 -5.12 8.20
CA ALA A 575 -17.71 -5.00 9.18
C ALA A 575 -17.70 -3.59 9.78
N ASN A 576 -17.78 -3.48 11.10
CA ASN A 576 -17.49 -2.26 11.85
C ASN A 576 -16.11 -2.40 12.48
N SER A 577 -15.27 -1.41 12.27
CA SER A 577 -13.91 -1.35 12.82
C SER A 577 -13.73 -0.07 13.62
N TYR A 578 -13.32 -0.20 14.86
CA TYR A 578 -12.96 0.89 15.76
C TYR A 578 -11.51 0.72 16.17
N GLN A 579 -10.73 1.77 16.08
CA GLN A 579 -9.35 1.77 16.54
C GLN A 579 -9.01 3.08 17.22
N ALA A 580 -8.24 3.02 18.29
CA ALA A 580 -7.65 4.18 18.94
C ALA A 580 -6.17 3.89 19.24
N ASP A 581 -5.30 4.81 18.85
CA ASP A 581 -3.85 4.74 19.02
C ASP A 581 -3.38 5.97 19.79
N VAL A 582 -2.53 5.77 20.80
CA VAL A 582 -1.78 6.83 21.47
C VAL A 582 -0.30 6.55 21.30
N MET A 583 0.41 7.51 20.75
CA MET A 583 1.87 7.45 20.57
C MET A 583 2.51 8.60 21.29
N PHE A 584 3.54 8.33 22.08
CA PHE A 584 4.33 9.34 22.77
C PHE A 584 5.72 8.82 23.14
N GLU A 585 6.65 9.75 23.39
CA GLU A 585 8.01 9.45 23.82
C GLU A 585 8.22 10.05 25.22
N PRO A 586 7.93 9.30 26.31
CA PRO A 586 8.00 9.81 27.68
C PRO A 586 9.41 10.27 28.09
N ILE A 587 10.41 9.55 27.64
CA ILE A 587 11.83 9.87 27.77
C ILE A 587 12.52 9.68 26.44
N GLU A 588 13.64 10.35 26.25
CA GLU A 588 14.41 10.27 25.00
C GLU A 588 14.76 8.82 24.64
N ARG A 589 14.49 8.41 23.39
CA ARG A 589 14.71 7.05 22.85
C ARG A 589 13.75 5.96 23.36
N PHE A 590 12.77 6.31 24.17
CA PHE A 590 11.74 5.37 24.61
C PHE A 590 10.38 5.75 24.02
N GLU A 591 10.05 5.16 22.89
CA GLU A 591 8.80 5.37 22.17
C GLU A 591 7.77 4.35 22.64
N VAL A 592 6.61 4.83 23.08
CA VAL A 592 5.47 4.02 23.53
C VAL A 592 4.33 4.22 22.55
N ARG A 593 3.77 3.12 22.06
CA ARG A 593 2.52 3.08 21.31
C ARG A 593 1.55 2.16 22.02
N MET A 594 0.37 2.68 22.35
CA MET A 594 -0.74 1.91 22.89
C MET A 594 -1.89 1.98 21.90
N ALA A 595 -2.43 0.83 21.54
CA ALA A 595 -3.53 0.74 20.60
C ALA A 595 -4.63 -0.19 21.14
N TYR A 596 -5.87 0.21 20.89
CA TYR A 596 -7.05 -0.61 21.15
C TYR A 596 -7.85 -0.73 19.86
N LYS A 597 -8.30 -1.97 19.55
CA LYS A 597 -9.14 -2.27 18.40
C LYS A 597 -10.36 -3.07 18.81
N TYR A 598 -11.46 -2.79 18.16
CA TYR A 598 -12.69 -3.57 18.28
C TYR A 598 -13.31 -3.76 16.91
N TYR A 599 -13.68 -5.00 16.60
CA TYR A 599 -14.32 -5.38 15.36
C TYR A 599 -15.67 -6.05 15.63
N ASP A 600 -16.72 -5.63 14.89
CA ASP A 600 -18.00 -6.34 14.79
C ASP A 600 -18.21 -6.71 13.32
N VAL A 601 -17.89 -7.95 12.97
CA VAL A 601 -17.99 -8.46 11.61
C VAL A 601 -19.06 -9.53 11.56
N ARG A 602 -20.06 -9.31 10.72
CA ARG A 602 -21.19 -10.23 10.57
C ARG A 602 -21.43 -10.55 9.11
N ILE A 603 -21.88 -11.77 8.88
CA ILE A 603 -22.24 -12.29 7.56
C ILE A 603 -23.46 -13.21 7.69
N THR A 604 -24.33 -13.16 6.71
CA THR A 604 -25.46 -14.11 6.63
C THR A 604 -24.98 -15.43 6.03
N TYR A 605 -25.09 -16.50 6.82
CA TYR A 605 -24.93 -17.87 6.37
C TYR A 605 -26.31 -18.45 6.15
N GLN A 606 -26.59 -18.83 4.90
CA GLN A 606 -27.94 -19.20 4.47
C GLN A 606 -28.95 -18.08 4.81
N ASP A 607 -29.75 -18.22 5.83
CA ASP A 607 -30.78 -17.27 6.29
C ASP A 607 -30.46 -16.62 7.66
N LYS A 608 -29.28 -16.91 8.26
CA LYS A 608 -28.91 -16.47 9.61
C LYS A 608 -27.72 -15.54 9.62
N LEU A 609 -27.92 -14.31 10.09
CA LEU A 609 -26.83 -13.38 10.34
C LEU A 609 -26.04 -13.82 11.58
N LYS A 610 -24.77 -14.13 11.39
CA LYS A 610 -23.85 -14.57 12.44
C LYS A 610 -22.60 -13.71 12.50
N GLN A 611 -21.98 -13.66 13.67
CA GLN A 611 -20.65 -13.08 13.80
C GLN A 611 -19.64 -13.96 13.06
N ARG A 612 -18.83 -13.36 12.20
CA ARG A 612 -17.75 -14.06 11.51
C ARG A 612 -16.57 -14.20 12.46
N PRO A 613 -16.00 -15.40 12.67
CA PRO A 613 -14.72 -15.54 13.33
C PRO A 613 -13.64 -14.78 12.55
N LEU A 614 -12.89 -13.92 13.23
CA LEU A 614 -11.87 -13.08 12.56
C LEU A 614 -10.54 -13.79 12.42
N VAL A 615 -10.23 -14.67 13.34
CA VAL A 615 -8.98 -15.43 13.35
C VAL A 615 -9.25 -16.81 13.92
N PRO A 616 -8.57 -17.85 13.45
CA PRO A 616 -8.46 -19.10 14.19
C PRO A 616 -7.69 -18.88 15.49
#